data_13b4f1e21aaa827f9b5bf113cf940e35
#
_entry.id   13b4f1e21aaa827f9b5bf113cf940e35
#
_cell.length_a   1.000
_cell.length_b   1.000
_cell.length_c   1.000
_cell.angle_alpha   90.00
_cell.angle_beta   90.00
_cell.angle_gamma   90.00
#
_symmetry.space_group_name_H-M   'P 1'
#
loop_
_entity.id
_entity.type
_entity.pdbx_description
1 polymer ?
#
loop_
_entity_poly.entity_id
_entity_poly.type
_entity_poly.pdbx_seq_one_letter_code
_entity_poly.pdbx_strand_id
1 'polypeptide(L)'
;MKSAILLLLYISTAASFRTGFGLAGQKSHGLSASSSRMQHAARTPALHAERTFPFSKYHGLGNDFVLVNDLDKDAPSLTSEESAKICDRNFGVGGDGLIFAHKSKKDGYDFKMTIYNSDGTEPEMCGNGIRALAQFVVDETGLGDKLPVTFNIDTLAGPILPQVNEDRSIRVDMGYPIFTAAEIPTTLSANYEDGGVVEQTVDVGGGKTVKVSCVSMGNPHCVVFNEDKLIDDEEFNVVGAALESHDVFPANTNVEFVYVDSPSHLTMKVFERGAGPTLACGTGACALVVSAVRAGKIPSAKDGITVTLPGGDLIIHWAGEGEKVYMTGPAVMAFKGEGVVDLVKRGSK
;
A
#
# COMPACT_ATOMS: atom_id res chain seq x y z
N MET A 1 36.48 -29.35 -5.80
CA MET A 1 35.82 -29.96 -6.97
C MET A 1 34.88 -28.87 -7.54
N LYS A 2 35.23 -28.39 -8.75
CA LYS A 2 34.55 -27.30 -9.45
C LYS A 2 33.38 -27.90 -10.26
N SER A 3 32.18 -27.36 -10.13
CA SER A 3 31.08 -27.63 -11.07
C SER A 3 30.66 -26.30 -11.71
N ALA A 4 30.89 -26.24 -13.01
CA ALA A 4 30.52 -25.15 -13.88
C ALA A 4 29.03 -25.29 -14.30
N ILE A 5 28.24 -24.22 -14.20
CA ILE A 5 26.90 -24.15 -14.76
C ILE A 5 26.99 -23.46 -16.12
N LEU A 6 26.53 -24.17 -17.13
CA LEU A 6 26.51 -23.78 -18.54
C LEU A 6 25.30 -22.93 -18.83
N LEU A 7 25.52 -21.70 -19.30
CA LEU A 7 24.49 -20.74 -19.74
C LEU A 7 24.23 -20.95 -21.24
N LEU A 8 23.04 -21.43 -21.63
CA LEU A 8 22.62 -21.58 -23.02
C LEU A 8 21.94 -20.28 -23.50
N LEU A 9 22.62 -19.57 -24.40
CA LEU A 9 22.07 -18.47 -25.19
C LEU A 9 21.33 -19.06 -26.40
N TYR A 10 20.03 -18.76 -26.51
CA TYR A 10 19.24 -18.97 -27.72
C TYR A 10 19.31 -17.72 -28.60
N ILE A 11 19.97 -17.83 -29.74
CA ILE A 11 19.95 -16.83 -30.82
C ILE A 11 18.93 -17.32 -31.85
N SER A 12 17.84 -16.57 -32.05
CA SER A 12 16.87 -16.81 -33.12
C SER A 12 17.25 -15.96 -34.32
N THR A 13 17.66 -16.64 -35.41
CA THR A 13 17.90 -16.04 -36.73
C THR A 13 16.61 -16.03 -37.56
N ALA A 14 16.15 -14.86 -37.96
CA ALA A 14 15.08 -14.70 -38.94
C ALA A 14 15.63 -14.91 -40.36
N ALA A 15 15.10 -15.90 -41.06
CA ALA A 15 15.37 -16.14 -42.48
C ALA A 15 14.24 -15.52 -43.32
N SER A 16 14.63 -14.62 -44.20
CA SER A 16 13.74 -14.04 -45.23
C SER A 16 13.59 -15.01 -46.40
N PHE A 17 12.38 -15.34 -46.77
CA PHE A 17 12.07 -16.02 -48.05
C PHE A 17 11.53 -14.99 -49.05
N ARG A 18 12.28 -14.74 -50.12
CA ARG A 18 11.79 -14.16 -51.38
C ARG A 18 11.52 -15.32 -52.34
N THR A 19 10.31 -15.40 -52.87
CA THR A 19 10.04 -16.11 -54.11
C THR A 19 9.26 -15.22 -55.04
N GLY A 20 9.86 -14.92 -56.19
CA GLY A 20 9.20 -14.28 -57.32
C GLY A 20 8.67 -15.32 -58.30
N PHE A 21 7.56 -15.03 -58.96
CA PHE A 21 7.11 -15.60 -60.24
C PHE A 21 6.13 -14.52 -60.76
N GLY A 22 6.21 -13.94 -61.91
CA GLY A 22 6.35 -14.42 -63.27
C GLY A 22 5.12 -13.98 -64.03
N LEU A 23 5.30 -13.06 -64.99
CA LEU A 23 4.31 -12.42 -65.88
C LEU A 23 3.49 -13.42 -66.71
N ALA A 24 2.20 -13.12 -66.93
CA ALA A 24 1.53 -13.35 -68.22
C ALA A 24 0.34 -12.36 -68.37
N GLY A 25 0.33 -11.67 -69.47
CA GLY A 25 -0.68 -10.67 -69.83
C GLY A 25 -1.92 -11.23 -70.46
N GLN A 26 -3.00 -10.47 -70.44
CA GLN A 26 -3.93 -10.32 -71.58
C GLN A 26 -4.96 -9.16 -71.41
N LYS A 27 -4.94 -8.28 -72.39
CA LYS A 27 -5.98 -7.55 -73.14
C LYS A 27 -7.21 -6.95 -72.42
N SER A 28 -7.24 -5.69 -72.58
CA SER A 28 -8.28 -4.66 -72.66
C SER A 28 -9.74 -5.06 -72.99
N HIS A 29 -10.69 -4.59 -72.20
CA HIS A 29 -11.97 -4.07 -72.68
C HIS A 29 -12.35 -2.84 -71.84
N GLY A 30 -12.56 -1.72 -72.52
CA GLY A 30 -12.96 -0.47 -71.93
C GLY A 30 -14.41 -0.49 -71.48
N LEU A 31 -14.68 0.03 -70.34
CA LEU A 31 -16.00 0.53 -69.94
C LEU A 31 -15.75 1.81 -69.11
N SER A 32 -16.29 2.90 -69.61
CA SER A 32 -16.31 4.21 -68.97
C SER A 32 -17.11 4.09 -67.67
N ALA A 33 -16.47 4.38 -66.53
CA ALA A 33 -17.16 4.57 -65.28
C ALA A 33 -16.79 5.94 -64.69
N SER A 34 -17.80 6.73 -64.47
CA SER A 34 -17.78 8.04 -63.85
C SER A 34 -16.95 8.10 -62.57
N SER A 35 -15.98 9.00 -62.57
CA SER A 35 -15.16 9.30 -61.39
C SER A 35 -15.97 10.04 -60.33
N SER A 36 -16.60 9.32 -59.40
CA SER A 36 -16.91 9.90 -58.10
C SER A 36 -15.63 9.94 -57.28
N ARG A 37 -14.96 11.11 -57.24
CA ARG A 37 -13.90 11.37 -56.28
C ARG A 37 -14.47 11.26 -54.87
N MET A 38 -14.35 10.10 -54.23
CA MET A 38 -14.35 10.01 -52.78
C MET A 38 -13.11 10.76 -52.27
N GLN A 39 -13.35 11.99 -51.81
CA GLN A 39 -12.37 12.68 -50.97
C GLN A 39 -12.24 11.88 -49.68
N HIS A 40 -11.25 10.99 -49.62
CA HIS A 40 -10.71 10.53 -48.36
C HIS A 40 -10.09 11.76 -47.72
N ALA A 41 -10.86 12.45 -46.88
CA ALA A 41 -10.27 13.35 -45.91
C ALA A 41 -9.29 12.53 -45.07
N ALA A 42 -7.99 12.71 -45.33
CA ALA A 42 -6.96 12.19 -44.45
C ALA A 42 -7.25 12.81 -43.07
N ARG A 43 -7.82 12.00 -42.17
CA ARG A 43 -7.83 12.34 -40.76
C ARG A 43 -6.36 12.43 -40.36
N THR A 44 -5.85 13.64 -40.23
CA THR A 44 -4.59 13.91 -39.54
C THR A 44 -4.71 13.24 -38.19
N PRO A 45 -3.84 12.29 -37.81
CA PRO A 45 -3.86 11.77 -36.46
C PRO A 45 -3.71 12.99 -35.54
N ALA A 46 -4.64 13.15 -34.59
CA ALA A 46 -4.46 14.14 -33.55
C ALA A 46 -3.09 13.85 -32.94
N LEU A 47 -2.20 14.85 -32.92
CA LEU A 47 -0.95 14.74 -32.18
C LEU A 47 -1.32 14.44 -30.75
N HIS A 48 -1.05 13.20 -30.31
CA HIS A 48 -1.15 12.81 -28.92
C HIS A 48 -0.07 13.62 -28.17
N ALA A 49 -0.48 14.58 -27.38
CA ALA A 49 0.42 15.26 -26.49
C ALA A 49 0.67 14.31 -25.31
N GLU A 50 1.81 13.64 -25.33
CA GLU A 50 2.32 12.88 -24.21
C GLU A 50 2.94 13.85 -23.21
N ARG A 51 2.61 13.66 -21.92
CA ARG A 51 3.28 14.36 -20.83
C ARG A 51 4.07 13.34 -20.02
N THR A 52 5.39 13.55 -19.92
CA THR A 52 6.25 12.73 -19.07
C THR A 52 6.31 13.28 -17.65
N PHE A 53 6.55 12.39 -16.67
CA PHE A 53 6.76 12.75 -15.29
C PHE A 53 7.83 11.83 -14.67
N PRO A 54 8.82 12.38 -13.96
CA PRO A 54 9.78 11.59 -13.20
C PRO A 54 9.10 11.01 -11.96
N PHE A 55 9.46 9.79 -11.60
CA PHE A 55 8.96 9.15 -10.40
C PHE A 55 10.03 8.28 -9.73
N SER A 56 9.79 7.98 -8.46
CA SER A 56 10.53 6.97 -7.70
C SER A 56 9.55 5.93 -7.16
N LYS A 57 9.92 4.64 -7.24
CA LYS A 57 9.14 3.54 -6.70
C LYS A 57 9.69 3.16 -5.35
N TYR A 58 8.85 3.22 -4.31
CA TYR A 58 9.17 2.81 -2.94
C TYR A 58 8.18 1.77 -2.43
N HIS A 59 8.60 1.01 -1.43
CA HIS A 59 7.70 0.18 -0.65
C HIS A 59 8.04 0.21 0.84
N GLY A 60 7.00 0.08 1.67
CA GLY A 60 7.12 -0.27 3.08
C GLY A 60 6.57 -1.68 3.28
N LEU A 61 7.46 -2.66 3.46
CA LEU A 61 7.09 -4.07 3.68
C LEU A 61 6.20 -4.67 2.57
N GLY A 62 6.50 -4.35 1.30
CA GLY A 62 5.75 -4.87 0.14
C GLY A 62 4.55 -4.03 -0.28
N ASN A 63 4.02 -3.13 0.58
CA ASN A 63 3.03 -2.14 0.18
C ASN A 63 3.73 -1.02 -0.60
N ASP A 64 3.46 -0.91 -1.90
CA ASP A 64 4.31 -0.23 -2.86
C ASP A 64 3.66 1.00 -3.51
N PHE A 65 4.42 2.09 -3.57
CA PHE A 65 3.94 3.40 -4.01
C PHE A 65 4.79 3.98 -5.13
N VAL A 66 4.14 4.70 -6.04
CA VAL A 66 4.79 5.61 -6.99
C VAL A 66 4.86 6.99 -6.34
N LEU A 67 6.06 7.57 -6.18
CA LEU A 67 6.26 8.86 -5.54
C LEU A 67 6.70 9.91 -6.57
N VAL A 68 6.08 11.08 -6.53
CA VAL A 68 6.34 12.21 -7.42
C VAL A 68 6.80 13.40 -6.62
N ASN A 69 7.93 14.00 -7.05
CA ASN A 69 8.48 15.22 -6.47
C ASN A 69 7.79 16.45 -7.06
N ASP A 70 6.88 17.01 -6.30
CA ASP A 70 6.18 18.26 -6.58
C ASP A 70 6.49 19.33 -5.50
N LEU A 71 7.63 19.23 -4.79
CA LEU A 71 8.02 20.14 -3.71
C LEU A 71 8.10 21.62 -4.14
N ASP A 72 8.23 21.90 -5.43
CA ASP A 72 8.18 23.22 -6.02
C ASP A 72 6.76 23.68 -6.40
N LYS A 73 5.74 22.81 -6.32
CA LYS A 73 4.37 23.04 -6.78
C LYS A 73 3.38 23.24 -5.62
N ASP A 74 2.29 23.95 -5.90
CA ASP A 74 1.22 24.22 -4.93
C ASP A 74 0.12 23.14 -4.89
N ALA A 75 0.21 22.16 -5.79
CA ALA A 75 -0.74 21.04 -5.91
C ALA A 75 -0.09 19.87 -6.68
N PRO A 76 -0.66 18.65 -6.57
CA PRO A 76 -0.24 17.50 -7.35
C PRO A 76 -0.20 17.78 -8.85
N SER A 77 0.84 17.32 -9.54
CA SER A 77 1.01 17.49 -10.98
C SER A 77 0.16 16.54 -11.82
N LEU A 78 -0.42 15.53 -11.22
CA LEU A 78 -1.30 14.54 -11.84
C LEU A 78 -2.64 14.49 -11.12
N THR A 79 -3.71 14.20 -11.87
CA THR A 79 -5.05 14.03 -11.31
C THR A 79 -5.24 12.65 -10.68
N SER A 80 -6.32 12.46 -9.92
CA SER A 80 -6.68 11.14 -9.36
C SER A 80 -6.91 10.09 -10.45
N GLU A 81 -7.54 10.47 -11.57
CA GLU A 81 -7.76 9.57 -12.71
C GLU A 81 -6.45 9.16 -13.40
N GLU A 82 -5.49 10.10 -13.55
CA GLU A 82 -4.16 9.82 -14.08
C GLU A 82 -3.39 8.91 -13.11
N SER A 83 -3.50 9.17 -11.81
CA SER A 83 -2.87 8.38 -10.76
C SER A 83 -3.37 6.93 -10.75
N ALA A 84 -4.68 6.71 -10.90
CA ALA A 84 -5.25 5.37 -11.00
C ALA A 84 -4.70 4.60 -12.21
N LYS A 85 -4.54 5.26 -13.37
CA LYS A 85 -3.96 4.63 -14.57
C LYS A 85 -2.48 4.27 -14.37
N ILE A 86 -1.73 5.13 -13.67
CA ILE A 86 -0.32 4.89 -13.38
C ILE A 86 -0.17 3.72 -12.40
N CYS A 87 -1.08 3.58 -11.45
CA CYS A 87 -1.09 2.49 -10.48
C CYS A 87 -1.55 1.14 -11.05
N ASP A 88 -2.11 1.10 -12.27
CA ASP A 88 -2.47 -0.16 -12.93
C ASP A 88 -1.22 -1.03 -13.14
N ARG A 89 -1.24 -2.26 -12.60
CA ARG A 89 -0.09 -3.17 -12.63
C ARG A 89 0.18 -3.81 -13.98
N ASN A 90 -0.79 -3.74 -14.91
CA ASN A 90 -0.68 -4.31 -16.25
C ASN A 90 -0.41 -3.27 -17.33
N PHE A 91 -0.94 -2.04 -17.13
CA PHE A 91 -0.92 -0.99 -18.17
C PHE A 91 -0.22 0.30 -17.72
N GLY A 92 0.17 0.41 -16.44
CA GLY A 92 0.89 1.52 -15.85
C GLY A 92 2.24 1.13 -15.27
N VAL A 93 2.72 1.92 -14.32
CA VAL A 93 3.90 1.62 -13.50
C VAL A 93 3.58 0.48 -12.52
N GLY A 94 2.33 0.44 -12.07
CA GLY A 94 1.83 -0.49 -11.06
C GLY A 94 2.16 -0.03 -9.64
N GLY A 95 1.20 -0.12 -8.74
CA GLY A 95 1.39 0.20 -7.32
C GLY A 95 0.07 0.22 -6.55
N ASP A 96 0.18 0.19 -5.23
CA ASP A 96 -0.97 0.29 -4.33
C ASP A 96 -1.49 1.73 -4.25
N GLY A 97 -0.64 2.69 -4.61
CA GLY A 97 -1.02 4.10 -4.69
C GLY A 97 0.08 4.98 -5.28
N LEU A 98 -0.28 6.23 -5.55
CA LEU A 98 0.61 7.28 -6.00
C LEU A 98 0.62 8.41 -4.97
N ILE A 99 1.82 8.86 -4.55
CA ILE A 99 2.02 9.85 -3.50
C ILE A 99 2.79 11.04 -4.06
N PHE A 100 2.33 12.24 -3.72
CA PHE A 100 2.97 13.51 -4.04
C PHE A 100 3.51 14.17 -2.77
N ALA A 101 4.76 14.65 -2.84
CA ALA A 101 5.28 15.65 -1.91
C ALA A 101 5.17 17.02 -2.58
N HIS A 102 4.33 17.93 -2.06
CA HIS A 102 4.17 19.27 -2.61
C HIS A 102 4.07 20.33 -1.51
N LYS A 103 4.08 21.64 -1.87
CA LYS A 103 4.02 22.71 -0.89
C LYS A 103 2.74 22.64 -0.05
N SER A 104 2.86 22.83 1.25
CA SER A 104 1.71 23.13 2.09
C SER A 104 1.33 24.61 1.94
N LYS A 105 0.01 24.88 1.94
CA LYS A 105 -0.52 26.25 2.01
C LYS A 105 -0.67 26.75 3.46
N LYS A 106 -0.36 25.89 4.42
CA LYS A 106 -0.43 26.19 5.86
C LYS A 106 0.97 26.50 6.38
N ASP A 107 1.10 27.51 7.21
CA ASP A 107 2.36 27.87 7.86
C ASP A 107 2.79 26.78 8.85
N GLY A 108 4.09 26.57 8.99
CA GLY A 108 4.67 25.66 9.96
C GLY A 108 4.77 24.19 9.48
N TYR A 109 4.36 23.89 8.25
CA TYR A 109 4.57 22.58 7.63
C TYR A 109 5.74 22.62 6.66
N ASP A 110 6.52 21.52 6.61
CA ASP A 110 7.63 21.39 5.66
C ASP A 110 7.11 21.16 4.25
N PHE A 111 6.07 20.30 4.11
CA PHE A 111 5.37 20.03 2.85
C PHE A 111 4.02 19.36 3.11
N LYS A 112 3.26 19.16 2.05
CA LYS A 112 1.99 18.43 2.07
C LYS A 112 2.14 17.09 1.36
N MET A 113 1.51 16.06 1.92
CA MET A 113 1.27 14.77 1.30
C MET A 113 -0.12 14.77 0.64
N THR A 114 -0.17 14.43 -0.64
CA THR A 114 -1.41 13.94 -1.28
C THR A 114 -1.16 12.52 -1.75
N ILE A 115 -2.08 11.62 -1.43
CA ILE A 115 -2.02 10.22 -1.83
C ILE A 115 -3.30 9.84 -2.56
N TYR A 116 -3.16 9.13 -3.68
CA TYR A 116 -4.26 8.46 -4.37
C TYR A 116 -4.03 6.96 -4.34
N ASN A 117 -5.03 6.21 -3.90
CA ASN A 117 -5.05 4.76 -4.01
C ASN A 117 -5.05 4.31 -5.48
N SER A 118 -4.83 3.03 -5.73
CA SER A 118 -4.83 2.46 -7.09
C SER A 118 -6.17 2.61 -7.83
N ASP A 119 -7.27 2.85 -7.13
CA ASP A 119 -8.59 3.15 -7.69
C ASP A 119 -8.86 4.66 -7.89
N GLY A 120 -7.90 5.52 -7.52
CA GLY A 120 -8.02 6.98 -7.60
C GLY A 120 -8.68 7.63 -6.38
N THR A 121 -9.13 6.90 -5.39
CA THR A 121 -9.64 7.48 -4.13
C THR A 121 -8.50 8.11 -3.32
N GLU A 122 -8.81 9.15 -2.54
CA GLU A 122 -7.86 9.86 -1.69
C GLU A 122 -8.11 9.48 -0.22
N PRO A 123 -7.28 8.61 0.39
CA PRO A 123 -7.39 8.30 1.81
C PRO A 123 -6.83 9.44 2.67
N GLU A 124 -7.28 9.54 3.90
CA GLU A 124 -6.82 10.59 4.83
C GLU A 124 -5.33 10.43 5.18
N MET A 125 -4.84 9.20 5.32
CA MET A 125 -3.46 8.86 5.65
C MET A 125 -3.16 7.38 5.34
N CYS A 126 -1.88 7.07 5.12
CA CYS A 126 -1.39 5.70 4.99
C CYS A 126 -0.06 5.57 5.74
N GLY A 127 -0.01 4.71 6.77
CA GLY A 127 1.18 4.52 7.60
C GLY A 127 2.42 4.03 6.82
N ASN A 128 2.24 3.15 5.84
CA ASN A 128 3.32 2.71 4.95
C ASN A 128 3.71 3.82 3.96
N GLY A 129 2.71 4.55 3.44
CA GLY A 129 2.90 5.66 2.52
C GLY A 129 3.66 6.84 3.14
N ILE A 130 3.37 7.18 4.41
CA ILE A 130 4.09 8.29 5.10
C ILE A 130 5.56 7.95 5.33
N ARG A 131 5.90 6.66 5.62
CA ARG A 131 7.30 6.24 5.72
C ARG A 131 8.01 6.34 4.37
N ALA A 132 7.37 5.83 3.30
CA ALA A 132 7.89 5.92 1.94
C ALA A 132 8.13 7.39 1.53
N LEU A 133 7.19 8.29 1.85
CA LEU A 133 7.31 9.71 1.55
C LEU A 133 8.47 10.38 2.31
N ALA A 134 8.61 10.10 3.61
CA ALA A 134 9.69 10.68 4.42
C ALA A 134 11.08 10.27 3.89
N GLN A 135 11.27 8.98 3.58
CA GLN A 135 12.51 8.49 2.99
C GLN A 135 12.75 9.11 1.59
N PHE A 136 11.70 9.18 0.77
CA PHE A 136 11.77 9.80 -0.56
C PHE A 136 12.22 11.26 -0.48
N VAL A 137 11.69 12.07 0.43
CA VAL A 137 12.08 13.47 0.60
C VAL A 137 13.55 13.57 1.03
N VAL A 138 14.02 12.72 1.95
CA VAL A 138 15.45 12.67 2.33
C VAL A 138 16.33 12.40 1.11
N ASP A 139 15.95 11.43 0.27
CA ASP A 139 16.73 11.04 -0.91
C ASP A 139 16.70 12.12 -2.01
N GLU A 140 15.58 12.80 -2.22
CA GLU A 140 15.42 13.84 -3.25
C GLU A 140 16.06 15.19 -2.85
N THR A 141 16.11 15.48 -1.55
CA THR A 141 16.66 16.76 -1.05
C THR A 141 18.11 16.68 -0.56
N GLY A 142 18.71 15.50 -0.59
CA GLY A 142 20.09 15.27 -0.14
C GLY A 142 20.28 15.43 1.38
N LEU A 143 19.24 15.22 2.16
CA LEU A 143 19.30 15.31 3.63
C LEU A 143 19.90 14.07 4.30
N GLY A 144 20.36 13.08 3.53
CA GLY A 144 20.91 11.83 4.07
C GLY A 144 22.08 12.00 5.04
N ASP A 145 22.90 13.06 4.88
CA ASP A 145 24.01 13.38 5.78
C ASP A 145 23.59 14.16 7.05
N LYS A 146 22.30 14.50 7.17
CA LYS A 146 21.74 15.29 8.27
C LYS A 146 20.79 14.48 9.18
N LEU A 147 20.80 13.16 9.04
CA LEU A 147 19.96 12.29 9.88
C LEU A 147 20.43 12.31 11.34
N PRO A 148 19.53 12.20 12.33
CA PRO A 148 18.08 12.03 12.16
C PRO A 148 17.37 13.34 11.76
N VAL A 149 16.31 13.24 10.98
CA VAL A 149 15.47 14.39 10.57
C VAL A 149 13.99 14.07 10.82
N THR A 150 13.25 15.06 11.32
CA THR A 150 11.80 14.97 11.51
C THR A 150 11.14 15.97 10.58
N PHE A 151 10.11 15.52 9.86
CA PHE A 151 9.29 16.38 9.00
C PHE A 151 7.94 16.67 9.68
N ASN A 152 7.41 17.88 9.49
CA ASN A 152 6.04 18.21 9.81
C ASN A 152 5.22 18.21 8.52
N ILE A 153 4.52 17.11 8.26
CA ILE A 153 3.80 16.87 7.01
C ILE A 153 2.32 17.18 7.16
N ASP A 154 1.80 18.06 6.29
CA ASP A 154 0.37 18.33 6.18
C ASP A 154 -0.32 17.17 5.45
N THR A 155 -1.30 16.53 6.09
CA THR A 155 -2.12 15.45 5.52
C THR A 155 -3.60 15.71 5.74
N LEU A 156 -4.50 14.95 5.11
CA LEU A 156 -5.94 15.05 5.38
C LEU A 156 -6.30 14.63 6.81
N ALA A 157 -5.52 13.73 7.42
CA ALA A 157 -5.67 13.34 8.84
C ALA A 157 -5.10 14.37 9.82
N GLY A 158 -4.54 15.48 9.32
CA GLY A 158 -3.84 16.48 10.13
C GLY A 158 -2.31 16.35 10.04
N PRO A 159 -1.56 16.98 10.96
CA PRO A 159 -0.11 16.95 10.98
C PRO A 159 0.42 15.55 11.34
N ILE A 160 1.34 15.02 10.54
CA ILE A 160 2.08 13.79 10.84
C ILE A 160 3.56 14.13 10.90
N LEU A 161 4.24 13.61 11.94
CA LEU A 161 5.64 13.91 12.21
C LEU A 161 6.52 12.65 12.09
N PRO A 162 6.81 12.14 10.88
CA PRO A 162 7.74 11.04 10.72
C PRO A 162 9.17 11.50 10.99
N GLN A 163 9.92 10.68 11.75
CA GLN A 163 11.34 10.85 11.99
C GLN A 163 12.11 9.79 11.20
N VAL A 164 12.98 10.23 10.30
CA VAL A 164 13.95 9.36 9.63
C VAL A 164 15.20 9.29 10.52
N ASN A 165 15.51 8.09 11.03
CA ASN A 165 16.62 7.82 11.94
C ASN A 165 17.95 7.71 11.19
N GLU A 166 19.08 7.67 11.93
CA GLU A 166 20.43 7.51 11.36
C GLU A 166 20.59 6.22 10.54
N ASP A 167 19.92 5.13 10.95
CA ASP A 167 19.89 3.84 10.25
C ASP A 167 18.88 3.80 9.09
N ARG A 168 18.23 4.94 8.78
CA ARG A 168 17.17 5.11 7.76
C ARG A 168 15.87 4.37 8.07
N SER A 169 15.69 3.82 9.28
CA SER A 169 14.36 3.43 9.74
C SER A 169 13.49 4.67 9.99
N ILE A 170 12.19 4.56 9.81
CA ILE A 170 11.28 5.69 9.96
C ILE A 170 10.33 5.43 11.13
N ARG A 171 10.38 6.32 12.13
CA ARG A 171 9.48 6.32 13.27
C ARG A 171 8.29 7.23 12.99
N VAL A 172 7.09 6.73 13.25
CA VAL A 172 5.82 7.46 13.06
C VAL A 172 5.01 7.41 14.35
N ASP A 173 4.44 8.54 14.74
CA ASP A 173 3.41 8.64 15.78
C ASP A 173 2.09 8.14 15.21
N MET A 174 1.58 7.03 15.74
CA MET A 174 0.35 6.37 15.30
C MET A 174 -0.89 6.79 16.10
N GLY A 175 -0.74 7.75 17.02
CA GLY A 175 -1.81 8.25 17.87
C GLY A 175 -2.13 7.35 19.04
N TYR A 176 -3.29 7.58 19.65
CA TYR A 176 -3.77 6.85 20.81
C TYR A 176 -4.62 5.64 20.39
N PRO A 177 -4.44 4.48 21.02
CA PRO A 177 -5.34 3.36 20.82
C PRO A 177 -6.69 3.66 21.47
N ILE A 178 -7.78 3.26 20.83
CA ILE A 178 -9.15 3.42 21.32
C ILE A 178 -9.68 2.03 21.69
N PHE A 179 -10.15 1.87 22.93
CA PHE A 179 -10.58 0.59 23.48
C PHE A 179 -12.09 0.45 23.63
N THR A 180 -12.81 1.58 23.76
CA THR A 180 -14.27 1.57 23.95
C THR A 180 -14.96 0.84 22.80
N ALA A 181 -15.69 -0.21 23.11
CA ALA A 181 -16.33 -1.10 22.12
C ALA A 181 -17.16 -0.33 21.08
N ALA A 182 -17.92 0.69 21.48
CA ALA A 182 -18.74 1.50 20.59
C ALA A 182 -17.92 2.36 19.60
N GLU A 183 -16.70 2.74 19.98
CA GLU A 183 -15.81 3.60 19.16
C GLU A 183 -14.91 2.79 18.23
N ILE A 184 -14.76 1.47 18.45
CA ILE A 184 -13.95 0.56 17.58
C ILE A 184 -14.54 0.44 16.16
N PRO A 185 -15.84 0.28 15.80
CA PRO A 185 -17.04 -0.14 16.50
C PRO A 185 -17.23 -1.67 16.55
N THR A 186 -17.65 -2.18 17.70
CA THR A 186 -18.10 -3.58 17.84
C THR A 186 -19.32 -3.68 18.74
N THR A 187 -20.18 -4.69 18.50
CA THR A 187 -21.35 -4.99 19.35
C THR A 187 -21.01 -5.99 20.48
N LEU A 188 -19.77 -6.45 20.57
CA LEU A 188 -19.32 -7.29 21.68
C LEU A 188 -19.42 -6.51 23.00
N SER A 189 -19.88 -7.22 24.04
CA SER A 189 -19.99 -6.62 25.37
C SER A 189 -18.59 -6.34 25.93
N ALA A 190 -18.43 -5.16 26.53
CA ALA A 190 -17.20 -4.84 27.25
C ALA A 190 -16.97 -5.81 28.40
N ASN A 191 -15.74 -6.27 28.57
CA ASN A 191 -15.31 -7.13 29.66
C ASN A 191 -14.02 -6.64 30.34
N TYR A 192 -13.63 -5.40 30.05
CA TYR A 192 -12.49 -4.72 30.66
C TYR A 192 -12.94 -3.40 31.29
N GLU A 193 -12.19 -2.89 32.29
CA GLU A 193 -12.62 -1.75 33.14
C GLU A 193 -12.88 -0.46 32.35
N ASP A 194 -12.16 -0.24 31.25
CA ASP A 194 -12.28 0.94 30.38
C ASP A 194 -13.34 0.80 29.27
N GLY A 195 -14.17 -0.24 29.32
CA GLY A 195 -15.16 -0.53 28.29
C GLY A 195 -14.61 -1.30 27.10
N GLY A 196 -13.42 -1.87 27.22
CA GLY A 196 -12.74 -2.64 26.19
C GLY A 196 -13.20 -4.09 26.07
N VAL A 197 -12.82 -4.72 24.96
CA VAL A 197 -13.07 -6.12 24.63
C VAL A 197 -11.74 -6.86 24.58
N VAL A 198 -11.53 -7.80 25.52
CA VAL A 198 -10.29 -8.58 25.64
C VAL A 198 -10.62 -10.06 25.71
N GLU A 199 -10.09 -10.87 24.78
CA GLU A 199 -10.25 -12.33 24.68
C GLU A 199 -11.72 -12.82 24.81
N GLN A 200 -12.67 -12.11 24.19
CA GLN A 200 -14.06 -12.54 24.09
C GLN A 200 -14.23 -13.62 23.02
N THR A 201 -15.10 -14.59 23.31
CA THR A 201 -15.41 -15.71 22.40
C THR A 201 -16.40 -15.27 21.32
N VAL A 202 -16.06 -15.50 20.05
CA VAL A 202 -16.90 -15.27 18.87
C VAL A 202 -17.07 -16.60 18.13
N ASP A 203 -18.30 -16.92 17.72
CA ASP A 203 -18.61 -18.09 16.89
C ASP A 203 -18.38 -17.70 15.41
N VAL A 204 -17.41 -18.31 14.78
CA VAL A 204 -17.06 -18.06 13.37
C VAL A 204 -17.75 -19.03 12.40
N GLY A 205 -18.75 -19.78 12.89
CA GLY A 205 -19.49 -20.76 12.11
C GLY A 205 -18.85 -22.15 12.11
N GLY A 206 -19.60 -23.14 11.60
CA GLY A 206 -19.14 -24.53 11.54
C GLY A 206 -18.88 -25.18 12.90
N GLY A 207 -19.38 -24.61 14.00
CA GLY A 207 -19.15 -25.09 15.39
C GLY A 207 -17.77 -24.65 15.92
N LYS A 208 -17.09 -23.71 15.25
CA LYS A 208 -15.79 -23.18 15.65
C LYS A 208 -15.96 -21.83 16.34
N THR A 209 -15.25 -21.66 17.46
CA THR A 209 -15.16 -20.39 18.18
C THR A 209 -13.72 -19.93 18.29
N VAL A 210 -13.51 -18.60 18.30
CA VAL A 210 -12.19 -17.97 18.51
C VAL A 210 -12.30 -16.90 19.59
N LYS A 211 -11.21 -16.66 20.31
CA LYS A 211 -11.10 -15.53 21.25
C LYS A 211 -10.56 -14.31 20.53
N VAL A 212 -11.24 -13.18 20.67
CA VAL A 212 -10.89 -11.93 20.01
C VAL A 212 -10.67 -10.80 21.02
N SER A 213 -9.67 -9.96 20.76
CA SER A 213 -9.48 -8.67 21.43
C SER A 213 -9.68 -7.57 20.41
N CYS A 214 -10.38 -6.50 20.78
CA CYS A 214 -10.73 -5.42 19.85
C CYS A 214 -10.05 -4.11 20.25
N VAL A 215 -9.55 -3.39 19.25
CA VAL A 215 -8.94 -2.06 19.42
C VAL A 215 -9.08 -1.26 18.13
N SER A 216 -9.19 0.06 18.23
CA SER A 216 -9.10 0.94 17.08
C SER A 216 -7.77 1.73 17.12
N MET A 217 -7.09 1.78 15.98
CA MET A 217 -5.94 2.67 15.71
C MET A 217 -6.32 3.75 14.68
N GLY A 218 -7.57 4.26 14.77
CA GLY A 218 -8.23 5.08 13.76
C GLY A 218 -9.05 4.25 12.76
N ASN A 219 -8.87 2.94 12.76
CA ASN A 219 -9.64 1.92 12.04
C ASN A 219 -9.78 0.68 12.93
N PRO A 220 -10.83 -0.15 12.75
CA PRO A 220 -11.13 -1.28 13.61
C PRO A 220 -10.17 -2.45 13.40
N HIS A 221 -9.74 -3.07 14.50
CA HIS A 221 -8.89 -4.25 14.53
C HIS A 221 -9.45 -5.30 15.47
N CYS A 222 -9.45 -6.56 15.00
CA CYS A 222 -9.82 -7.77 15.70
C CYS A 222 -8.59 -8.68 15.82
N VAL A 223 -8.02 -8.80 17.02
CA VAL A 223 -6.79 -9.55 17.26
C VAL A 223 -7.12 -10.92 17.83
N VAL A 224 -6.60 -11.97 17.19
CA VAL A 224 -6.72 -13.39 17.56
C VAL A 224 -5.35 -13.92 17.93
N PHE A 225 -5.16 -14.34 19.19
CA PHE A 225 -3.92 -14.97 19.65
C PHE A 225 -3.98 -16.48 19.44
N ASN A 226 -3.00 -17.00 18.71
CA ASN A 226 -2.79 -18.43 18.53
C ASN A 226 -1.83 -18.95 19.61
N GLU A 227 -2.17 -20.06 20.28
CA GLU A 227 -1.42 -20.55 21.45
C GLU A 227 -0.16 -21.35 21.04
N ASP A 228 -0.28 -22.27 20.08
CA ASP A 228 0.78 -23.22 19.75
C ASP A 228 1.66 -22.80 18.57
N LYS A 229 1.08 -22.17 17.58
CA LYS A 229 1.75 -21.73 16.34
C LYS A 229 0.92 -20.68 15.62
N LEU A 230 1.54 -19.97 14.68
CA LEU A 230 0.80 -19.09 13.78
C LEU A 230 -0.19 -19.93 12.95
N ILE A 231 -1.37 -19.37 12.69
CA ILE A 231 -2.46 -19.99 11.92
C ILE A 231 -1.96 -20.42 10.53
N ASP A 232 -2.36 -21.60 10.04
CA ASP A 232 -2.07 -22.05 8.69
C ASP A 232 -2.88 -21.28 7.63
N ASP A 233 -2.50 -21.39 6.35
CA ASP A 233 -3.07 -20.56 5.29
C ASP A 233 -4.55 -20.90 4.97
N GLU A 234 -4.96 -22.15 5.12
CA GLU A 234 -6.35 -22.57 4.87
C GLU A 234 -7.27 -22.00 5.95
N GLU A 235 -6.90 -22.22 7.20
CA GLU A 235 -7.66 -21.74 8.36
C GLU A 235 -7.66 -20.21 8.43
N PHE A 236 -6.52 -19.55 8.11
CA PHE A 236 -6.38 -18.10 8.02
C PHE A 236 -7.39 -17.48 7.05
N ASN A 237 -7.53 -18.04 5.84
CA ASN A 237 -8.47 -17.51 4.85
C ASN A 237 -9.93 -17.71 5.28
N VAL A 238 -10.27 -18.85 5.87
CA VAL A 238 -11.64 -19.16 6.30
C VAL A 238 -12.06 -18.31 7.51
N VAL A 239 -11.23 -18.29 8.56
CA VAL A 239 -11.55 -17.56 9.80
C VAL A 239 -11.39 -16.06 9.61
N GLY A 240 -10.40 -15.62 8.82
CA GLY A 240 -10.20 -14.22 8.50
C GLY A 240 -11.39 -13.60 7.77
N ALA A 241 -11.89 -14.26 6.72
CA ALA A 241 -13.07 -13.80 5.99
C ALA A 241 -14.34 -13.82 6.86
N ALA A 242 -14.49 -14.83 7.74
CA ALA A 242 -15.63 -14.92 8.63
C ALA A 242 -15.64 -13.80 9.68
N LEU A 243 -14.48 -13.42 10.23
CA LEU A 243 -14.36 -12.34 11.21
C LEU A 243 -14.41 -10.96 10.58
N GLU A 244 -13.78 -10.77 9.41
CA GLU A 244 -13.72 -9.47 8.70
C GLU A 244 -15.11 -8.87 8.52
N SER A 245 -16.10 -9.68 8.14
CA SER A 245 -17.48 -9.28 7.87
C SER A 245 -18.50 -9.81 8.90
N HIS A 246 -18.06 -10.21 10.09
CA HIS A 246 -18.91 -10.77 11.13
C HIS A 246 -19.89 -9.73 11.69
N ASP A 247 -21.12 -10.15 12.01
CA ASP A 247 -22.19 -9.28 12.53
C ASP A 247 -21.82 -8.48 13.79
N VAL A 248 -20.83 -8.95 14.57
CA VAL A 248 -20.33 -8.21 15.74
C VAL A 248 -19.47 -7.02 15.36
N PHE A 249 -19.10 -6.85 14.08
CA PHE A 249 -18.35 -5.73 13.53
C PHE A 249 -19.17 -5.01 12.46
N PRO A 250 -20.08 -4.10 12.81
CA PRO A 250 -21.03 -3.48 11.88
C PRO A 250 -20.39 -2.62 10.78
N ALA A 251 -19.11 -2.23 10.95
CA ALA A 251 -18.31 -1.49 9.95
C ALA A 251 -17.21 -2.38 9.31
N ASN A 252 -17.32 -3.70 9.43
CA ASN A 252 -16.26 -4.67 9.18
C ASN A 252 -14.99 -4.37 9.98
N THR A 253 -13.99 -5.25 9.96
CA THR A 253 -12.77 -5.11 10.76
C THR A 253 -11.56 -5.67 10.03
N ASN A 254 -10.36 -5.18 10.35
CA ASN A 254 -9.12 -5.89 10.06
C ASN A 254 -8.96 -7.02 11.09
N VAL A 255 -8.42 -8.15 10.66
CA VAL A 255 -8.23 -9.33 11.53
C VAL A 255 -6.76 -9.71 11.57
N GLU A 256 -6.15 -9.62 12.75
CA GLU A 256 -4.76 -9.98 13.00
C GLU A 256 -4.68 -11.34 13.71
N PHE A 257 -4.05 -12.32 13.07
CA PHE A 257 -3.72 -13.61 13.70
C PHE A 257 -2.27 -13.55 14.20
N VAL A 258 -2.10 -13.76 15.49
CA VAL A 258 -0.85 -13.48 16.18
C VAL A 258 -0.32 -14.72 16.89
N TYR A 259 0.97 -14.98 16.74
CA TYR A 259 1.73 -15.90 17.56
C TYR A 259 2.75 -15.14 18.40
N VAL A 260 2.86 -15.47 19.69
CA VAL A 260 3.80 -14.84 20.61
C VAL A 260 5.08 -15.67 20.63
N ASP A 261 6.11 -15.24 19.88
CA ASP A 261 7.38 -15.94 19.80
C ASP A 261 8.18 -15.79 21.12
N SER A 262 8.14 -14.58 21.68
CA SER A 262 8.79 -14.22 22.93
C SER A 262 8.16 -12.95 23.55
N PRO A 263 8.53 -12.56 24.77
CA PRO A 263 8.08 -11.29 25.36
C PRO A 263 8.42 -10.01 24.57
N SER A 264 9.33 -10.10 23.60
CA SER A 264 9.77 -8.97 22.76
C SER A 264 9.57 -9.20 21.26
N HIS A 265 8.95 -10.33 20.87
CA HIS A 265 8.78 -10.67 19.46
C HIS A 265 7.42 -11.36 19.23
N LEU A 266 6.67 -10.84 18.26
CA LEU A 266 5.38 -11.36 17.83
C LEU A 266 5.41 -11.58 16.32
N THR A 267 4.80 -12.67 15.83
CA THR A 267 4.60 -12.92 14.40
C THR A 267 3.13 -12.84 14.07
N MET A 268 2.78 -12.18 12.96
CA MET A 268 1.39 -12.01 12.56
C MET A 268 1.12 -12.30 11.08
N LYS A 269 -0.13 -12.65 10.80
CA LYS A 269 -0.79 -12.54 9.49
C LYS A 269 -2.00 -11.62 9.63
N VAL A 270 -2.30 -10.86 8.59
CA VAL A 270 -3.44 -9.94 8.60
C VAL A 270 -4.38 -10.20 7.42
N PHE A 271 -5.67 -10.21 7.73
CA PHE A 271 -6.76 -10.19 6.76
C PHE A 271 -7.39 -8.80 6.84
N GLU A 272 -7.05 -7.92 5.88
CA GLU A 272 -7.47 -6.53 5.92
C GLU A 272 -8.90 -6.33 5.44
N ARG A 273 -9.60 -5.41 6.07
CA ARG A 273 -10.96 -4.99 5.76
C ARG A 273 -11.08 -4.56 4.30
N GLY A 274 -11.88 -5.29 3.52
CA GLY A 274 -12.14 -5.02 2.11
C GLY A 274 -11.00 -5.37 1.14
N ALA A 275 -9.83 -5.81 1.66
CA ALA A 275 -8.67 -6.17 0.84
C ALA A 275 -8.25 -7.65 0.97
N GLY A 276 -8.65 -8.33 2.05
CA GLY A 276 -8.26 -9.71 2.32
C GLY A 276 -6.82 -9.86 2.80
N PRO A 277 -6.12 -10.97 2.50
CA PRO A 277 -4.73 -11.19 2.87
C PRO A 277 -3.79 -10.15 2.29
N THR A 278 -2.98 -9.49 3.13
CA THR A 278 -1.96 -8.51 2.72
C THR A 278 -0.61 -8.82 3.36
N LEU A 279 0.45 -8.19 2.83
CA LEU A 279 1.81 -8.42 3.32
C LEU A 279 2.14 -7.61 4.56
N ALA A 280 1.45 -6.47 4.79
CA ALA A 280 1.75 -5.57 5.90
C ALA A 280 0.60 -4.60 6.21
N CYS A 281 0.20 -4.57 7.46
CA CYS A 281 -0.73 -3.59 8.03
C CYS A 281 -0.08 -2.89 9.23
N GLY A 282 0.28 -1.61 9.08
CA GLY A 282 0.97 -0.86 10.14
C GLY A 282 0.09 -0.62 11.36
N THR A 283 -1.19 -0.26 11.15
CA THR A 283 -2.17 -0.08 12.24
C THR A 283 -2.50 -1.42 12.90
N GLY A 284 -2.55 -2.52 12.13
CA GLY A 284 -2.70 -3.88 12.66
C GLY A 284 -1.53 -4.29 13.56
N ALA A 285 -0.29 -3.98 13.17
CA ALA A 285 0.88 -4.23 14.02
C ALA A 285 0.82 -3.44 15.32
N CYS A 286 0.36 -2.19 15.31
CA CYS A 286 0.12 -1.41 16.52
C CYS A 286 -0.98 -2.02 17.38
N ALA A 287 -2.11 -2.36 16.77
CA ALA A 287 -3.28 -2.94 17.43
C ALA A 287 -2.96 -4.24 18.16
N LEU A 288 -2.20 -5.15 17.50
CA LEU A 288 -1.84 -6.43 18.11
C LEU A 288 -0.91 -6.27 19.31
N VAL A 289 0.08 -5.35 19.26
CA VAL A 289 1.01 -5.13 20.39
C VAL A 289 0.26 -4.56 21.59
N VAL A 290 -0.61 -3.58 21.37
CA VAL A 290 -1.47 -3.02 22.42
C VAL A 290 -2.37 -4.10 23.01
N SER A 291 -3.02 -4.91 22.16
CA SER A 291 -3.86 -6.03 22.61
C SER A 291 -3.07 -7.09 23.37
N ALA A 292 -1.82 -7.38 22.95
CA ALA A 292 -0.96 -8.36 23.63
C ALA A 292 -0.60 -7.93 25.05
N VAL A 293 -0.29 -6.65 25.27
CA VAL A 293 -0.05 -6.10 26.62
C VAL A 293 -1.32 -6.20 27.46
N ARG A 294 -2.48 -5.76 26.91
CA ARG A 294 -3.76 -5.77 27.63
C ARG A 294 -4.27 -7.19 27.98
N ALA A 295 -4.04 -8.15 27.10
CA ALA A 295 -4.37 -9.56 27.32
C ALA A 295 -3.32 -10.30 28.21
N GLY A 296 -2.28 -9.60 28.68
CA GLY A 296 -1.22 -10.20 29.50
C GLY A 296 -0.34 -11.21 28.75
N LYS A 297 -0.35 -11.19 27.40
CA LYS A 297 0.48 -12.09 26.58
C LYS A 297 1.95 -11.67 26.59
N ILE A 298 2.21 -10.34 26.71
CA ILE A 298 3.54 -9.76 26.93
C ILE A 298 3.48 -8.76 28.09
N PRO A 299 4.58 -8.55 28.82
CA PRO A 299 4.55 -7.72 30.03
C PRO A 299 4.53 -6.21 29.76
N SER A 300 5.11 -5.77 28.64
CA SER A 300 5.25 -4.35 28.29
C SER A 300 5.70 -4.19 26.85
N ALA A 301 5.40 -3.05 26.24
CA ALA A 301 5.88 -2.65 24.91
C ALA A 301 6.68 -1.33 24.93
N LYS A 302 7.08 -0.82 26.11
CA LYS A 302 7.82 0.45 26.24
C LYS A 302 9.20 0.44 25.60
N ASP A 303 9.88 -0.70 25.58
CA ASP A 303 11.25 -0.86 25.05
C ASP A 303 11.25 -1.28 23.56
N GLY A 304 10.06 -1.42 22.98
CA GLY A 304 9.86 -1.85 21.59
C GLY A 304 9.64 -3.36 21.46
N ILE A 305 8.62 -3.70 20.68
CA ILE A 305 8.28 -5.08 20.31
C ILE A 305 8.50 -5.24 18.82
N THR A 306 9.29 -6.22 18.43
CA THR A 306 9.41 -6.62 17.04
C THR A 306 8.15 -7.38 16.62
N VAL A 307 7.52 -6.92 15.55
CA VAL A 307 6.39 -7.60 14.91
C VAL A 307 6.84 -8.04 13.52
N THR A 308 6.93 -9.35 13.30
CA THR A 308 7.22 -9.93 12.00
C THR A 308 5.91 -10.15 11.23
N LEU A 309 5.80 -9.50 10.06
CA LEU A 309 4.74 -9.66 9.08
C LEU A 309 5.29 -10.40 7.84
N PRO A 310 4.43 -10.91 6.95
CA PRO A 310 4.90 -11.52 5.69
C PRO A 310 5.81 -10.61 4.86
N GLY A 311 5.62 -9.29 4.92
CA GLY A 311 6.44 -8.28 4.21
C GLY A 311 7.72 -7.86 4.93
N GLY A 312 7.92 -8.22 6.21
CA GLY A 312 9.09 -7.88 7.04
C GLY A 312 8.72 -7.35 8.42
N ASP A 313 9.68 -6.75 9.11
CA ASP A 313 9.58 -6.39 10.51
C ASP A 313 9.19 -4.93 10.74
N LEU A 314 8.38 -4.71 11.78
CA LEU A 314 8.09 -3.41 12.39
C LEU A 314 8.49 -3.47 13.88
N ILE A 315 8.91 -2.33 14.43
CA ILE A 315 9.12 -2.17 15.88
C ILE A 315 8.03 -1.25 16.42
N ILE A 316 7.25 -1.76 17.38
CA ILE A 316 6.13 -1.04 17.98
C ILE A 316 6.46 -0.71 19.43
N HIS A 317 6.33 0.59 19.77
CA HIS A 317 6.50 1.07 21.14
C HIS A 317 5.17 1.58 21.67
N TRP A 318 4.81 1.13 22.87
CA TRP A 318 3.69 1.65 23.62
C TRP A 318 4.01 1.62 25.12
N ALA A 319 4.01 2.78 25.76
CA ALA A 319 4.37 2.90 27.18
C ALA A 319 3.23 2.48 28.14
N GLY A 320 2.01 2.32 27.63
CA GLY A 320 0.84 1.90 28.39
C GLY A 320 -0.37 2.78 28.17
N GLU A 321 -1.41 2.59 28.97
CA GLU A 321 -2.67 3.33 28.86
C GLU A 321 -2.46 4.85 28.98
N GLY A 322 -3.18 5.61 28.14
CA GLY A 322 -3.04 7.06 28.07
C GLY A 322 -1.84 7.54 27.24
N GLU A 323 -1.02 6.62 26.73
CA GLU A 323 0.15 6.93 25.91
C GLU A 323 -0.06 6.62 24.45
N LYS A 324 0.66 7.33 23.59
CA LYS A 324 0.64 7.12 22.14
C LYS A 324 1.41 5.85 21.75
N VAL A 325 1.00 5.27 20.63
CA VAL A 325 1.72 4.19 19.96
C VAL A 325 2.67 4.77 18.93
N TYR A 326 3.90 4.28 18.90
CA TYR A 326 4.89 4.61 17.89
C TYR A 326 5.28 3.38 17.08
N MET A 327 5.33 3.54 15.78
CA MET A 327 5.73 2.48 14.85
C MET A 327 7.03 2.88 14.15
N THR A 328 8.02 2.00 14.15
CA THR A 328 9.27 2.18 13.42
C THR A 328 9.40 1.07 12.39
N GLY A 329 9.71 1.41 11.15
CA GLY A 329 9.90 0.44 10.09
C GLY A 329 10.64 1.02 8.89
N PRO A 330 11.06 0.16 7.94
CA PRO A 330 11.77 0.58 6.75
C PRO A 330 10.85 1.21 5.71
N ALA A 331 11.46 1.98 4.81
CA ALA A 331 10.94 2.28 3.50
C ALA A 331 12.10 2.21 2.50
N VAL A 332 11.92 1.45 1.44
CA VAL A 332 12.99 1.11 0.51
C VAL A 332 12.64 1.56 -0.91
N MET A 333 13.57 2.26 -1.56
CA MET A 333 13.46 2.59 -2.97
C MET A 333 13.73 1.35 -3.82
N ALA A 334 12.77 0.98 -4.67
CA ALA A 334 12.93 -0.13 -5.61
C ALA A 334 13.63 0.33 -6.89
N PHE A 335 13.17 1.43 -7.49
CA PHE A 335 13.76 2.03 -8.69
C PHE A 335 13.24 3.46 -8.92
N LYS A 336 13.91 4.18 -9.83
CA LYS A 336 13.47 5.47 -10.39
C LYS A 336 13.15 5.30 -11.88
N GLY A 337 12.25 6.12 -12.40
CA GLY A 337 11.86 6.07 -13.79
C GLY A 337 11.22 7.36 -14.27
N GLU A 338 10.85 7.35 -15.55
CA GLU A 338 10.05 8.37 -16.19
C GLU A 338 8.78 7.73 -16.73
N GLY A 339 7.64 8.18 -16.29
CA GLY A 339 6.33 7.72 -16.74
C GLY A 339 5.77 8.63 -17.84
N VAL A 340 4.84 8.09 -18.64
CA VAL A 340 4.14 8.82 -19.70
C VAL A 340 2.65 8.85 -19.39
N VAL A 341 2.07 10.05 -19.43
CA VAL A 341 0.61 10.24 -19.31
C VAL A 341 0.06 10.62 -20.67
N ASP A 342 -0.82 9.78 -21.20
CA ASP A 342 -1.55 10.07 -22.43
C ASP A 342 -2.68 11.06 -22.13
N LEU A 343 -2.58 12.28 -22.72
CA LEU A 343 -3.55 13.36 -22.55
C LEU A 343 -4.80 13.18 -23.43
N VAL A 344 -4.95 12.07 -24.13
CA VAL A 344 -6.17 11.81 -24.93
C VAL A 344 -7.34 11.58 -24.01
N LYS A 345 -8.20 12.57 -23.88
CA LYS A 345 -9.58 12.36 -23.41
C LYS A 345 -10.24 11.35 -24.36
N ARG A 346 -10.34 10.08 -23.96
CA ARG A 346 -11.25 9.16 -24.62
C ARG A 346 -12.63 9.76 -24.45
N GLY A 347 -13.19 10.27 -25.57
CA GLY A 347 -14.53 10.82 -25.57
C GLY A 347 -15.48 9.85 -24.89
N SER A 348 -16.21 10.36 -23.90
CA SER A 348 -17.34 9.67 -23.29
C SER A 348 -18.23 9.09 -24.41
N LYS A 349 -18.34 7.77 -24.46
CA LYS A 349 -19.39 7.10 -25.24
C LYS A 349 -20.70 7.21 -24.48
#